data_baf23458b64e205fa4942992ce497e85
#
_entry.id   baf23458b64e205fa4942992ce497e85
#
_cell.length_a   1.000
_cell.length_b   1.000
_cell.length_c   1.000
_cell.angle_alpha   90.00
_cell.angle_beta   90.00
_cell.angle_gamma   90.00
#
_symmetry.space_group_name_H-M   'P 1'
#
loop_
_entity.id
_entity.type
_entity.pdbx_description
1 polymer ?
#
loop_
_entity_poly.entity_id
_entity_poly.type
_entity_poly.pdbx_seq_one_letter_code
_entity_poly.pdbx_strand_id
1 'polypeptide(L)' 'MSDSLNIKSLPPESLAKILSAAYRRNITVEQITEIATEGELLSDEGTINLLEFTAYLLKGDKNDS' A
#
# COMPACT_ATOMS: atom_id res chain seq x y z
N MET A 1 -16.99 -16.31 -2.09
CA MET A 1 -16.83 -15.99 -1.79
C MET A 1 -16.28 -15.31 -1.96
N SER A 2 -16.27 -14.96 -2.03
CA SER A 2 -15.89 -14.24 -2.18
C SER A 2 -15.14 -13.68 -1.75
N ASP A 3 -14.70 -13.70 -1.32
CA ASP A 3 -13.98 -13.15 -0.98
C ASP A 3 -13.32 -12.43 -1.61
N SER A 4 -13.55 -11.87 -1.77
CA SER A 4 -12.98 -11.03 -2.67
C SER A 4 -12.10 -10.06 -2.05
N LEU A 5 -10.97 -9.93 -2.66
CA LEU A 5 -10.02 -8.95 -2.24
C LEU A 5 -10.49 -7.60 -2.69
N ASN A 6 -10.75 -6.73 -1.76
CA ASN A 6 -11.16 -5.38 -2.08
C ASN A 6 -9.93 -4.50 -2.17
N ILE A 7 -9.45 -4.28 -3.38
CA ILE A 7 -8.20 -3.53 -3.57
C ILE A 7 -8.31 -2.08 -3.12
N LYS A 8 -9.51 -1.61 -2.87
CA LYS A 8 -9.70 -0.25 -2.38
C LYS A 8 -9.62 -0.14 -0.88
N SER A 9 -9.62 -1.27 -0.20
CA SER A 9 -9.59 -1.30 1.27
C SER A 9 -8.81 -2.50 1.75
N LEU A 10 -7.50 -2.44 1.59
CA LEU A 10 -6.64 -3.54 2.01
C LEU A 10 -6.01 -3.23 3.34
N PRO A 11 -5.98 -4.21 4.26
CA PRO A 11 -5.22 -4.01 5.49
C PRO A 11 -3.74 -3.98 5.15
N PRO A 12 -2.92 -3.34 5.99
CA PRO A 12 -1.49 -3.22 5.71
C PRO A 12 -0.81 -4.57 5.51
N GLU A 13 -1.27 -5.59 6.22
CA GLU A 13 -0.68 -6.92 6.08
C GLU A 13 -0.86 -7.47 4.68
N SER A 14 -2.07 -7.33 4.15
CA SER A 14 -2.35 -7.81 2.81
C SER A 14 -1.55 -7.03 1.79
N LEU A 15 -1.49 -5.72 1.98
CA LEU A 15 -0.75 -4.87 1.07
C LEU A 15 0.73 -5.21 1.08
N ALA A 16 1.28 -5.48 2.26
CA ALA A 16 2.67 -5.85 2.37
C ALA A 16 2.96 -7.14 1.60
N LYS A 17 2.06 -8.10 1.70
CA LYS A 17 2.23 -9.36 1.00
C LYS A 17 2.18 -9.17 -0.51
N ILE A 18 1.20 -8.41 -0.97
CA ILE A 18 1.02 -8.17 -2.39
C ILE A 18 2.25 -7.48 -2.97
N LEU A 19 2.70 -6.43 -2.29
CA LEU A 19 3.83 -5.66 -2.80
C LEU A 19 5.14 -6.42 -2.69
N SER A 20 5.28 -7.23 -1.65
CA SER A 20 6.48 -8.04 -1.51
C SER A 20 6.61 -8.99 -2.69
N ALA A 21 5.49 -9.58 -3.10
CA ALA A 21 5.50 -10.49 -4.24
C ALA A 21 5.73 -9.74 -5.53
N ALA A 22 5.08 -8.59 -5.68
CA ALA A 22 5.17 -7.82 -6.92
C ALA A 22 6.57 -7.26 -7.15
N TYR A 23 7.20 -6.78 -6.10
CA TYR A 23 8.51 -6.16 -6.22
C TYR A 23 9.65 -7.10 -5.89
N ARG A 24 9.32 -8.33 -5.47
CA ARG A 24 10.33 -9.32 -5.08
C ARG A 24 11.25 -8.75 -4.01
N ARG A 25 10.66 -8.06 -3.06
CA ARG A 25 11.39 -7.49 -1.95
C ARG A 25 10.67 -7.81 -0.67
N ASN A 26 11.40 -7.74 0.42
CA ASN A 26 10.80 -7.97 1.72
C ASN A 26 10.21 -6.66 2.23
N ILE A 27 8.94 -6.47 1.96
CA ILE A 27 8.25 -5.26 2.40
C ILE A 27 7.45 -5.58 3.65
N THR A 28 7.71 -4.85 4.72
CA THR A 28 7.08 -5.13 6.01
C THR A 28 5.84 -4.26 6.21
N VAL A 29 5.01 -4.70 7.16
CA VAL A 29 3.82 -3.95 7.51
C VAL A 29 4.20 -2.58 8.03
N GLU A 30 5.30 -2.50 8.75
CA GLU A 30 5.76 -1.22 9.28
C GLU A 30 6.07 -0.23 8.17
N GLN A 31 6.71 -0.71 7.13
CA GLN A 31 7.03 0.15 5.99
C GLN A 31 5.76 0.63 5.32
N ILE A 32 4.81 -0.27 5.14
CA ILE A 32 3.54 0.08 4.53
C ILE A 32 2.83 1.15 5.36
N THR A 33 2.75 0.93 6.66
CA THR A 33 2.05 1.86 7.55
C THR A 33 2.73 3.22 7.55
N GLU A 34 4.04 3.22 7.55
CA GLU A 34 4.79 4.45 7.56
C GLU A 34 4.51 5.28 6.30
N ILE A 35 4.56 4.63 5.16
CA ILE A 35 4.31 5.31 3.90
C ILE A 35 2.87 5.79 3.82
N ALA A 36 1.94 4.95 4.26
CA ALA A 36 0.53 5.31 4.21
C ALA A 36 0.23 6.50 5.12
N THR A 37 0.88 6.55 6.28
CA THR A 37 0.69 7.66 7.18
C THR A 37 1.26 8.94 6.59
N GLU A 38 2.42 8.84 5.98
CA GLU A 38 3.08 9.98 5.37
C GLU A 38 2.28 10.55 4.22
N GLY A 39 1.72 9.67 3.40
CA GLY A 39 0.95 10.09 2.24
C GLY A 39 -0.53 10.27 2.53
N GLU A 40 -0.92 10.08 3.79
CA GLU A 40 -2.34 10.16 4.18
C GLU A 40 -3.19 9.22 3.35
N LEU A 41 -2.67 8.03 3.16
CA LEU A 41 -3.36 7.00 2.37
C LEU A 41 -4.17 6.06 3.24
N LEU A 42 -3.99 6.15 4.54
CA LEU A 42 -4.67 5.29 5.48
C LEU A 42 -6.09 5.80 5.72
N SER A 43 -7.05 4.89 5.61
CA SER A 43 -8.44 5.26 5.85
C SER A 43 -8.75 5.26 7.34
N ASP A 44 -9.95 5.71 7.69
CA ASP A 44 -10.39 5.72 9.08
C ASP A 44 -10.43 4.31 9.65
N GLU A 45 -10.60 3.33 8.79
CA GLU A 45 -10.69 1.95 9.21
C GLU A 45 -9.33 1.28 9.31
N GLY A 46 -8.30 1.99 8.95
CA GLY A 46 -6.96 1.42 8.98
C GLY A 46 -6.61 0.62 7.74
N THR A 47 -7.37 0.80 6.68
CA THR A 47 -7.08 0.12 5.42
C THR A 47 -6.49 1.08 4.41
N ILE A 48 -5.93 0.53 3.34
CA ILE A 48 -5.23 1.32 2.34
C ILE A 48 -5.73 0.96 0.96
N ASN A 49 -5.91 1.98 0.13
CA ASN A 49 -6.29 1.79 -1.26
C ASN A 49 -5.04 1.45 -2.06
N LEU A 50 -5.02 0.26 -2.64
CA LEU A 50 -3.86 -0.22 -3.38
C LEU A 50 -3.49 0.73 -4.52
N LEU A 51 -4.51 1.20 -5.24
CA LEU A 51 -4.25 2.08 -6.38
C LEU A 51 -3.63 3.40 -5.95
N GLU A 52 -4.12 3.95 -4.86
CA GLU A 52 -3.57 5.20 -4.34
C GLU A 52 -2.17 5.00 -3.81
N PHE A 53 -1.95 3.85 -3.17
CA PHE A 53 -0.64 3.56 -2.62
C PHE A 53 0.41 3.45 -3.71
N THR A 54 0.10 2.71 -4.77
CA THR A 54 1.05 2.56 -5.87
C THR A 54 1.26 3.88 -6.59
N ALA A 55 0.23 4.67 -6.75
CA ALA A 55 0.37 5.97 -7.37
C ALA A 55 1.27 6.87 -6.55
N TYR A 56 1.14 6.79 -5.22
CA TYR A 56 1.99 7.58 -4.35
C TYR A 56 3.45 7.16 -4.47
N LEU A 57 3.69 5.87 -4.57
CA LEU A 57 5.05 5.37 -4.71
C LEU A 57 5.69 5.87 -6.01
N LEU A 58 4.93 5.85 -7.08
CA LEU A 58 5.44 6.32 -8.37
C LEU A 58 5.74 7.81 -8.32
N LYS A 59 4.87 8.54 -7.66
CA LYS A 59 5.04 9.97 -7.52
C LYS A 59 6.25 10.33 -6.69
N GLY A 60 6.37 9.67 -5.57
CA GLY A 60 7.46 9.95 -4.66
C GLY A 60 8.80 9.59 -5.24
N ASP A 61 8.77 8.72 -6.17
CA ASP A 61 9.98 8.31 -6.83
C ASP A 61 10.51 9.38 -7.74
N LYS A 62 10.14 10.32 -8.06
CA LYS A 62 10.60 11.28 -8.68
C LYS A 62 11.29 12.10 -8.72
N ASN A 63 11.45 12.14 -8.73
CA ASN A 63 11.98 12.70 -8.79
C ASN A 63 12.08 13.54 -9.49
N ASP A 64 12.07 14.02 -9.80
CA ASP A 64 12.19 14.72 -10.24
C ASP A 64 12.20 15.16 -10.99
N SER A 65 12.17 15.27 -11.24
CA SER A 65 12.28 15.80 -11.80
C SER A 65 12.35 16.23 -12.32
#